data_55daf63c08a6dc1591e5b137accbc61b
#
_entry.id   55daf63c08a6dc1591e5b137accbc61b
#
_cell.length_a   1.000
_cell.length_b   1.000
_cell.length_c   1.000
_cell.angle_alpha   90.00
_cell.angle_beta   90.00
_cell.angle_gamma   90.00
#
_symmetry.space_group_name_H-M   'P 1'
#
loop_
_entity.id
_entity.type
_entity.pdbx_description
1 polymer ?
#
loop_
_entity_poly.entity_id
_entity_poly.type
_entity_poly.pdbx_seq_one_letter_code
_entity_poly.pdbx_strand_id
1 'polypeptide(L)'
;LNSSKSLSGDLILSSGTALTVPSTMNITVGDDLINSGTVTIQNNANLIQNGTTNDNVGDVTVFRNSASLFKLDYTLWSSPVASQNLLAFSPSTLPNRFYTYDSGTDNYSPIVPSTNDFLAGVGYLIRMPDDHPTAIATEWNGSFEGVPNNGNVSVSVTNNTYNAVGNPYPSPINA
;
A
#
# COMPACT_ATOMS: atom_id res chain seq x y z
N LEU A 1 -10.45 -13.28 -10.92
CA LEU A 1 -10.72 -12.89 -12.31
C LEU A 1 -9.96 -13.81 -13.27
N ASN A 2 -10.49 -14.00 -14.47
CA ASN A 2 -9.85 -14.71 -15.59
C ASN A 2 -9.44 -13.77 -16.73
N SER A 3 -9.74 -12.48 -16.61
CA SER A 3 -9.30 -11.39 -17.50
C SER A 3 -9.54 -10.06 -16.79
N SER A 4 -8.86 -8.99 -17.22
CA SER A 4 -9.14 -7.63 -16.74
C SER A 4 -10.59 -7.24 -17.03
N LYS A 5 -11.21 -6.49 -16.11
CA LYS A 5 -12.60 -6.07 -16.16
C LYS A 5 -12.73 -4.57 -15.95
N SER A 6 -13.80 -4.00 -16.51
CA SER A 6 -14.18 -2.61 -16.27
C SER A 6 -15.67 -2.51 -15.97
N LEU A 7 -16.00 -1.71 -14.98
CA LEU A 7 -17.34 -1.39 -14.51
C LEU A 7 -17.51 0.13 -14.59
N SER A 8 -18.71 0.59 -14.95
CA SER A 8 -19.01 2.03 -15.10
C SER A 8 -19.49 2.69 -13.80
N GLY A 9 -19.80 1.93 -12.77
CA GLY A 9 -20.24 2.38 -11.46
C GLY A 9 -19.52 1.62 -10.36
N ASP A 10 -20.15 1.48 -9.21
CA ASP A 10 -19.62 0.78 -8.04
C ASP A 10 -19.41 -0.70 -8.27
N LEU A 11 -18.44 -1.25 -7.57
CA LEU A 11 -18.26 -2.68 -7.40
C LEU A 11 -18.79 -3.10 -6.02
N ILE A 12 -19.87 -3.89 -6.02
CA ILE A 12 -20.50 -4.35 -4.78
C ILE A 12 -20.22 -5.84 -4.58
N LEU A 13 -19.60 -6.22 -3.46
CA LEU A 13 -19.42 -7.60 -3.05
C LEU A 13 -20.27 -7.91 -1.81
N SER A 14 -21.11 -8.92 -1.93
CA SER A 14 -21.92 -9.42 -0.81
C SER A 14 -21.10 -10.31 0.14
N SER A 15 -21.57 -10.45 1.37
CA SER A 15 -20.98 -11.37 2.36
C SER A 15 -20.89 -12.80 1.80
N GLY A 16 -19.79 -13.47 2.11
CA GLY A 16 -19.51 -14.83 1.64
C GLY A 16 -19.00 -14.93 0.20
N THR A 17 -18.88 -13.80 -0.53
CA THR A 17 -18.26 -13.79 -1.86
C THR A 17 -16.76 -13.47 -1.78
N ALA A 18 -16.00 -13.94 -2.76
CA ALA A 18 -14.57 -13.66 -2.87
C ALA A 18 -14.20 -13.19 -4.27
N LEU A 19 -13.40 -12.12 -4.35
CA LEU A 19 -12.82 -11.60 -5.57
C LEU A 19 -11.30 -11.59 -5.44
N THR A 20 -10.62 -12.31 -6.31
CA THR A 20 -9.17 -12.19 -6.47
C THR A 20 -8.85 -11.54 -7.82
N VAL A 21 -8.04 -10.49 -7.80
CA VAL A 21 -7.43 -9.90 -8.99
C VAL A 21 -6.03 -10.49 -9.11
N PRO A 22 -5.79 -11.43 -10.05
CA PRO A 22 -4.51 -12.09 -10.19
C PRO A 22 -3.43 -11.13 -10.70
N SER A 23 -2.16 -11.50 -10.50
CA SER A 23 -1.02 -10.77 -11.05
C SER A 23 -1.20 -10.48 -12.55
N THR A 24 -0.79 -9.29 -12.98
CA THR A 24 -0.92 -8.75 -14.35
C THR A 24 -2.33 -8.41 -14.81
N MET A 25 -3.34 -8.61 -13.95
CA MET A 25 -4.73 -8.24 -14.27
C MET A 25 -5.15 -6.95 -13.56
N ASN A 26 -6.13 -6.29 -14.17
CA ASN A 26 -6.71 -5.06 -13.63
C ASN A 26 -8.21 -5.22 -13.46
N ILE A 27 -8.75 -4.60 -12.41
CA ILE A 27 -10.16 -4.28 -12.33
C ILE A 27 -10.30 -2.77 -12.27
N THR A 28 -11.09 -2.21 -13.20
CA THR A 28 -11.43 -0.78 -13.22
C THR A 28 -12.86 -0.62 -12.71
N VAL A 29 -13.04 0.25 -11.74
CA VAL A 29 -14.33 0.58 -11.11
C VAL A 29 -14.60 2.04 -11.38
N GLY A 30 -15.82 2.34 -11.83
CA GLY A 30 -16.21 3.70 -12.22
C GLY A 30 -16.26 4.65 -11.04
N ASP A 31 -16.55 4.15 -9.83
CA ASP A 31 -16.66 4.94 -8.62
C ASP A 31 -16.06 4.16 -7.42
N ASP A 32 -16.87 3.60 -6.53
CA ASP A 32 -16.44 3.02 -5.27
C ASP A 32 -16.51 1.49 -5.21
N LEU A 33 -15.78 0.94 -4.25
CA LEU A 33 -15.85 -0.45 -3.84
C LEU A 33 -16.66 -0.56 -2.54
N ILE A 34 -17.77 -1.31 -2.59
CA ILE A 34 -18.60 -1.64 -1.42
C ILE A 34 -18.40 -3.12 -1.12
N ASN A 35 -17.50 -3.43 -0.21
CA ASN A 35 -17.07 -4.80 0.08
C ASN A 35 -17.61 -5.31 1.41
N SER A 36 -18.46 -6.35 1.38
CA SER A 36 -18.84 -7.16 2.54
C SER A 36 -18.30 -8.60 2.45
N GLY A 37 -17.53 -8.91 1.41
CA GLY A 37 -16.90 -10.20 1.17
C GLY A 37 -15.40 -10.18 1.43
N THR A 38 -14.65 -10.89 0.57
CA THR A 38 -13.18 -10.90 0.57
C THR A 38 -12.64 -10.41 -0.76
N VAL A 39 -11.81 -9.37 -0.74
CA VAL A 39 -11.14 -8.85 -1.96
C VAL A 39 -9.64 -8.95 -1.79
N THR A 40 -8.97 -9.57 -2.76
CA THR A 40 -7.51 -9.73 -2.79
C THR A 40 -6.95 -9.20 -4.10
N ILE A 41 -6.03 -8.25 -4.02
CA ILE A 41 -5.29 -7.69 -5.14
C ILE A 41 -3.86 -8.24 -5.06
N GLN A 42 -3.49 -9.12 -5.98
CA GLN A 42 -2.19 -9.76 -6.00
C GLN A 42 -1.07 -8.78 -6.40
N ASN A 43 0.18 -9.14 -6.11
CA ASN A 43 1.33 -8.37 -6.60
C ASN A 43 1.26 -8.18 -8.12
N ASN A 44 1.55 -6.97 -8.61
CA ASN A 44 1.40 -6.55 -10.02
C ASN A 44 -0.05 -6.61 -10.56
N ALA A 45 -1.05 -6.72 -9.69
CA ALA A 45 -2.46 -6.52 -10.06
C ALA A 45 -2.93 -5.13 -9.60
N ASN A 46 -4.00 -4.62 -10.22
CA ASN A 46 -4.48 -3.29 -9.93
C ASN A 46 -6.00 -3.24 -9.70
N LEU A 47 -6.38 -2.48 -8.67
CA LEU A 47 -7.71 -1.93 -8.52
C LEU A 47 -7.62 -0.44 -8.93
N ILE A 48 -8.19 -0.09 -10.06
CA ILE A 48 -8.23 1.26 -10.60
C ILE A 48 -9.61 1.82 -10.32
N GLN A 49 -9.70 2.94 -9.62
CA GLN A 49 -10.95 3.62 -9.31
C GLN A 49 -10.94 5.02 -9.94
N ASN A 50 -12.06 5.40 -10.55
CA ASN A 50 -12.20 6.69 -11.25
C ASN A 50 -13.02 7.70 -10.43
N GLY A 51 -13.43 7.33 -9.21
CA GLY A 51 -14.11 8.21 -8.27
C GLY A 51 -13.26 9.42 -7.90
N THR A 52 -13.90 10.54 -7.59
CA THR A 52 -13.23 11.78 -7.13
C THR A 52 -13.24 11.93 -5.61
N THR A 53 -14.06 11.16 -4.93
CA THR A 53 -14.16 11.01 -3.48
C THR A 53 -13.77 9.59 -3.08
N ASN A 54 -13.59 9.34 -1.79
CA ASN A 54 -13.36 8.00 -1.27
C ASN A 54 -14.52 7.60 -0.36
N ASP A 55 -15.54 7.00 -0.96
CA ASP A 55 -16.70 6.44 -0.25
C ASP A 55 -16.63 4.90 -0.20
N ASN A 56 -15.44 4.33 -0.39
CA ASN A 56 -15.17 2.90 -0.27
C ASN A 56 -15.58 2.36 1.10
N VAL A 57 -16.13 1.16 1.12
CA VAL A 57 -16.53 0.44 2.34
C VAL A 57 -15.95 -0.97 2.33
N GLY A 58 -15.41 -1.39 3.47
CA GLY A 58 -14.87 -2.73 3.70
C GLY A 58 -13.42 -2.89 3.23
N ASP A 59 -12.72 -3.78 3.94
CA ASP A 59 -11.29 -3.99 3.77
C ASP A 59 -10.96 -4.82 2.54
N VAL A 60 -9.79 -4.57 1.98
CA VAL A 60 -9.17 -5.39 0.94
C VAL A 60 -7.77 -5.80 1.39
N THR A 61 -7.26 -6.90 0.83
CA THR A 61 -5.85 -7.27 0.96
C THR A 61 -5.11 -6.92 -0.33
N VAL A 62 -4.06 -6.10 -0.24
CA VAL A 62 -3.22 -5.70 -1.38
C VAL A 62 -1.81 -6.20 -1.15
N PHE A 63 -1.33 -7.06 -2.05
CA PHE A 63 0.05 -7.55 -2.02
C PHE A 63 0.96 -6.71 -2.90
N ARG A 64 2.16 -6.38 -2.38
CA ARG A 64 3.23 -5.71 -3.14
C ARG A 64 4.57 -6.30 -2.74
N ASN A 65 5.34 -6.76 -3.71
CA ASN A 65 6.69 -7.27 -3.45
C ASN A 65 7.70 -6.14 -3.41
N SER A 66 8.70 -6.26 -2.53
CA SER A 66 9.92 -5.48 -2.61
C SER A 66 10.75 -5.88 -3.84
N ALA A 67 11.80 -5.12 -4.15
CA ALA A 67 12.92 -5.68 -4.91
C ALA A 67 13.56 -6.84 -4.14
N SER A 68 14.44 -7.61 -4.80
CA SER A 68 15.27 -8.60 -4.11
C SER A 68 16.28 -7.89 -3.21
N LEU A 69 16.15 -8.08 -1.91
CA LEU A 69 16.91 -7.40 -0.85
C LEU A 69 17.47 -8.42 0.15
N PHE A 70 18.46 -7.98 0.93
CA PHE A 70 18.99 -8.72 2.09
C PHE A 70 18.35 -8.22 3.39
N LYS A 71 18.45 -9.00 4.46
CA LYS A 71 17.90 -8.71 5.79
C LYS A 71 18.19 -7.28 6.31
N LEU A 72 19.38 -6.73 6.03
CA LEU A 72 19.76 -5.41 6.56
C LEU A 72 19.42 -4.25 5.63
N ASP A 73 18.90 -4.55 4.44
CA ASP A 73 18.50 -3.53 3.48
C ASP A 73 17.21 -2.86 3.89
N TYR A 74 17.01 -1.67 3.38
CA TYR A 74 15.82 -0.84 3.56
C TYR A 74 15.14 -0.60 2.22
N THR A 75 13.83 -0.44 2.26
CA THR A 75 13.05 0.02 1.11
C THR A 75 11.96 0.99 1.54
N LEU A 76 11.53 1.82 0.60
CA LEU A 76 10.42 2.74 0.82
C LEU A 76 9.08 2.04 0.55
N TRP A 77 8.15 2.20 1.47
CA TRP A 77 6.79 1.70 1.39
C TRP A 77 5.79 2.85 1.52
N SER A 78 4.67 2.74 0.81
CA SER A 78 3.48 3.58 0.97
C SER A 78 2.24 2.70 0.91
N SER A 79 1.25 2.96 1.75
CA SER A 79 0.06 2.11 1.83
C SER A 79 -0.96 2.50 0.77
N PRO A 80 -1.51 1.51 0.03
CA PRO A 80 -2.63 1.70 -0.88
C PRO A 80 -3.99 1.66 -0.16
N VAL A 81 -4.00 1.45 1.15
CA VAL A 81 -5.21 1.35 1.97
C VAL A 81 -5.11 2.27 3.19
N ALA A 82 -6.25 2.69 3.70
CA ALA A 82 -6.35 3.49 4.92
C ALA A 82 -6.12 2.65 6.19
N SER A 83 -5.66 3.31 7.25
CA SER A 83 -5.53 2.74 8.61
C SER A 83 -4.62 1.50 8.72
N GLN A 84 -3.73 1.28 7.77
CA GLN A 84 -2.71 0.23 7.89
C GLN A 84 -1.66 0.62 8.91
N ASN A 85 -1.59 -0.11 10.01
CA ASN A 85 -0.57 0.12 11.04
C ASN A 85 0.82 -0.31 10.55
N LEU A 86 1.85 0.50 10.85
CA LEU A 86 3.22 0.26 10.40
C LEU A 86 3.80 -1.06 10.93
N LEU A 87 3.58 -1.36 12.21
CA LEU A 87 4.10 -2.62 12.79
C LEU A 87 3.31 -3.83 12.30
N ALA A 88 1.99 -3.71 12.14
CA ALA A 88 1.16 -4.79 11.61
C ALA A 88 1.50 -5.13 10.15
N PHE A 89 1.94 -4.14 9.36
CA PHE A 89 2.45 -4.36 8.00
C PHE A 89 3.70 -5.24 7.98
N SER A 90 4.65 -5.03 8.90
CA SER A 90 5.90 -5.81 8.97
C SER A 90 6.25 -6.19 10.41
N PRO A 91 5.54 -7.17 11.00
CA PRO A 91 5.65 -7.50 12.43
C PRO A 91 6.99 -8.13 12.82
N SER A 92 7.69 -8.75 11.85
CA SER A 92 9.04 -9.31 12.06
C SER A 92 10.16 -8.26 11.90
N THR A 93 9.86 -7.04 11.47
CA THR A 93 10.85 -5.96 11.46
C THR A 93 11.04 -5.39 12.86
N LEU A 94 12.30 -5.20 13.30
CA LEU A 94 12.59 -4.62 14.60
C LEU A 94 11.95 -3.23 14.73
N PRO A 95 11.27 -2.90 15.85
CA PRO A 95 10.50 -1.65 15.98
C PRO A 95 11.33 -0.36 15.84
N ASN A 96 12.64 -0.41 16.04
CA ASN A 96 13.55 0.71 15.85
C ASN A 96 14.13 0.81 14.43
N ARG A 97 13.48 0.17 13.45
CA ARG A 97 13.90 0.15 12.03
C ARG A 97 12.81 0.67 11.09
N PHE A 98 11.93 1.51 11.60
CA PHE A 98 10.91 2.25 10.86
C PHE A 98 11.23 3.74 10.92
N TYR A 99 11.17 4.42 9.78
CA TYR A 99 11.54 5.83 9.68
C TYR A 99 10.55 6.59 8.79
N THR A 100 10.29 7.82 9.17
CA THR A 100 9.68 8.85 8.30
C THR A 100 10.78 9.78 7.80
N TYR A 101 10.56 10.43 6.64
CA TYR A 101 11.48 11.43 6.11
C TYR A 101 11.07 12.83 6.58
N ASP A 102 12.00 13.57 7.15
CA ASP A 102 11.83 14.96 7.53
C ASP A 102 12.50 15.86 6.47
N SER A 103 11.67 16.49 5.65
CA SER A 103 12.12 17.40 4.60
C SER A 103 12.74 18.69 5.13
N GLY A 104 12.46 19.08 6.38
CA GLY A 104 13.03 20.27 7.00
C GLY A 104 14.49 20.10 7.42
N THR A 105 14.87 18.87 7.79
CA THR A 105 16.24 18.53 8.21
C THR A 105 16.99 17.69 7.19
N ASP A 106 16.33 17.30 6.10
CA ASP A 106 16.85 16.40 5.04
C ASP A 106 17.35 15.07 5.61
N ASN A 107 16.59 14.49 6.53
CA ASN A 107 16.97 13.27 7.23
C ASN A 107 15.80 12.33 7.49
N TYR A 108 16.13 11.04 7.65
CA TYR A 108 15.19 10.06 8.16
C TYR A 108 15.13 10.10 9.69
N SER A 109 13.93 10.23 10.24
CA SER A 109 13.66 10.25 11.68
C SER A 109 12.95 8.96 12.11
N PRO A 110 13.36 8.32 13.23
CA PRO A 110 12.69 7.13 13.74
C PRO A 110 11.21 7.42 14.06
N ILE A 111 10.35 6.45 13.76
CA ILE A 111 8.93 6.50 14.11
C ILE A 111 8.55 5.25 14.92
N VAL A 112 7.64 5.40 15.91
CA VAL A 112 7.14 4.29 16.71
C VAL A 112 6.08 3.52 15.90
N PRO A 113 6.38 2.32 15.36
CA PRO A 113 5.48 1.69 14.40
C PRO A 113 4.20 1.11 15.01
N SER A 114 4.18 0.81 16.31
CA SER A 114 3.01 0.24 17.00
C SER A 114 1.86 1.22 17.20
N THR A 115 2.15 2.53 17.19
CA THR A 115 1.17 3.61 17.42
C THR A 115 0.97 4.52 16.23
N ASN A 116 1.58 4.20 15.10
CA ASN A 116 1.47 4.99 13.89
C ASN A 116 1.02 4.12 12.72
N ASP A 117 0.14 4.67 11.92
CA ASP A 117 -0.32 4.09 10.67
C ASP A 117 0.39 4.74 9.48
N PHE A 118 0.35 4.08 8.33
CA PHE A 118 0.72 4.72 7.08
C PHE A 118 -0.24 5.88 6.79
N LEU A 119 0.29 7.06 6.53
CA LEU A 119 -0.46 8.17 5.99
C LEU A 119 -0.53 8.04 4.45
N ALA A 120 -1.70 8.30 3.88
CA ALA A 120 -1.89 8.21 2.43
C ALA A 120 -0.93 9.16 1.68
N GLY A 121 -0.23 8.63 0.69
CA GLY A 121 0.72 9.38 -0.13
C GLY A 121 2.07 9.67 0.53
N VAL A 122 2.33 9.16 1.74
CA VAL A 122 3.62 9.32 2.43
C VAL A 122 4.45 8.06 2.30
N GLY A 123 5.74 8.23 1.99
CA GLY A 123 6.73 7.16 1.96
C GLY A 123 7.41 6.94 3.31
N TYR A 124 7.49 5.69 3.75
CA TYR A 124 8.18 5.26 4.97
C TYR A 124 9.35 4.36 4.62
N LEU A 125 10.52 4.62 5.20
CA LEU A 125 11.70 3.78 5.04
C LEU A 125 11.67 2.69 6.11
N ILE A 126 11.56 1.43 5.69
CA ILE A 126 11.43 0.27 6.57
C ILE A 126 12.51 -0.75 6.21
N ARG A 127 13.23 -1.26 7.23
CA ARG A 127 14.19 -2.35 7.04
C ARG A 127 13.45 -3.66 6.75
N MET A 128 14.08 -4.54 5.99
CA MET A 128 13.58 -5.90 5.81
C MET A 128 13.34 -6.59 7.15
N PRO A 129 12.37 -7.53 7.22
CA PRO A 129 12.07 -8.31 8.42
C PRO A 129 13.30 -9.00 9.02
N ASP A 130 13.31 -9.22 10.33
CA ASP A 130 14.48 -9.78 11.01
C ASP A 130 14.71 -11.28 10.70
N ASP A 131 13.73 -11.94 10.15
CA ASP A 131 13.77 -13.29 9.60
C ASP A 131 14.08 -13.34 8.09
N HIS A 132 14.27 -12.19 7.42
CA HIS A 132 14.60 -12.11 6.01
C HIS A 132 16.02 -12.67 5.73
N PRO A 133 16.25 -13.33 4.56
CA PRO A 133 17.54 -13.95 4.25
C PRO A 133 18.73 -12.98 4.25
N THR A 134 19.89 -13.48 4.70
CA THR A 134 21.16 -12.74 4.72
C THR A 134 22.12 -13.15 3.62
N ALA A 135 21.96 -14.36 3.04
CA ALA A 135 22.92 -14.93 2.11
C ALA A 135 22.52 -14.76 0.64
N ILE A 136 21.22 -14.64 0.36
CA ILE A 136 20.65 -14.50 -0.99
C ILE A 136 19.63 -13.39 -0.94
N ALA A 137 19.78 -12.40 -1.81
CA ALA A 137 18.78 -11.33 -1.97
C ALA A 137 17.46 -11.93 -2.48
N THR A 138 16.38 -11.66 -1.76
CA THR A 138 15.06 -12.24 -1.99
C THR A 138 13.99 -11.15 -1.95
N GLU A 139 12.92 -11.30 -2.74
CA GLU A 139 11.74 -10.45 -2.64
C GLU A 139 11.00 -10.73 -1.32
N TRP A 140 10.48 -9.68 -0.71
CA TRP A 140 9.57 -9.78 0.42
C TRP A 140 8.17 -9.37 -0.02
N ASN A 141 7.18 -10.17 0.33
CA ASN A 141 5.79 -9.92 -0.04
C ASN A 141 5.09 -9.11 1.07
N GLY A 142 5.02 -7.80 0.88
CA GLY A 142 4.27 -6.90 1.75
C GLY A 142 2.77 -7.09 1.55
N SER A 143 2.02 -7.19 2.66
CA SER A 143 0.56 -7.30 2.69
C SER A 143 -0.02 -6.06 3.37
N PHE A 144 -0.87 -5.33 2.66
CA PHE A 144 -1.63 -4.22 3.19
C PHE A 144 -3.09 -4.63 3.34
N GLU A 145 -3.69 -4.33 4.50
CA GLU A 145 -5.08 -4.65 4.82
C GLU A 145 -5.81 -3.40 5.32
N GLY A 146 -6.93 -3.07 4.69
CA GLY A 146 -7.77 -1.92 5.02
C GLY A 146 -8.64 -1.47 3.87
N VAL A 147 -9.35 -0.37 4.05
CA VAL A 147 -10.19 0.24 3.01
C VAL A 147 -9.28 0.85 1.94
N PRO A 148 -9.46 0.49 0.65
CA PRO A 148 -8.60 1.05 -0.41
C PRO A 148 -8.76 2.56 -0.53
N ASN A 149 -7.65 3.26 -0.78
CA ASN A 149 -7.71 4.69 -1.04
C ASN A 149 -8.24 4.95 -2.45
N ASN A 150 -9.15 5.93 -2.56
CA ASN A 150 -9.76 6.41 -3.80
C ASN A 150 -9.81 7.95 -3.78
N GLY A 151 -10.21 8.56 -4.89
CA GLY A 151 -10.35 10.02 -4.99
C GLY A 151 -9.02 10.77 -4.92
N ASN A 152 -9.07 12.05 -4.59
CA ASN A 152 -7.91 12.92 -4.56
C ASN A 152 -7.16 12.83 -3.21
N VAL A 153 -5.89 12.45 -3.25
CA VAL A 153 -4.99 12.48 -2.09
C VAL A 153 -4.02 13.65 -2.24
N SER A 154 -4.02 14.56 -1.27
CA SER A 154 -3.12 15.71 -1.23
C SER A 154 -1.99 15.47 -0.24
N VAL A 155 -0.74 15.64 -0.68
CA VAL A 155 0.45 15.55 0.16
C VAL A 155 1.11 16.91 0.20
N SER A 156 1.37 17.44 1.41
CA SER A 156 2.13 18.66 1.57
C SER A 156 3.61 18.41 1.29
N VAL A 157 4.20 19.23 0.43
CA VAL A 157 5.62 19.15 0.10
C VAL A 157 6.34 20.43 0.50
N THR A 158 7.57 20.29 0.99
CA THR A 158 8.44 21.44 1.32
C THR A 158 9.25 21.81 0.08
N ASN A 159 9.24 23.09 -0.27
CA ASN A 159 9.94 23.59 -1.45
C ASN A 159 11.48 23.58 -1.25
N ASN A 160 12.23 23.36 -2.34
CA ASN A 160 13.69 23.33 -2.39
C ASN A 160 14.34 22.25 -1.48
N THR A 161 13.65 21.15 -1.23
CA THR A 161 14.17 20.02 -0.48
C THR A 161 13.59 18.70 -1.03
N TYR A 162 14.13 17.56 -0.57
CA TYR A 162 13.56 16.26 -0.88
C TYR A 162 12.29 15.98 -0.05
N ASN A 163 11.37 15.21 -0.62
CA ASN A 163 10.14 14.82 0.04
C ASN A 163 9.87 13.33 -0.26
N ALA A 164 9.56 12.53 0.75
CA ALA A 164 9.22 11.12 0.58
C ALA A 164 7.72 10.98 0.27
N VAL A 165 7.37 11.13 -0.99
CA VAL A 165 6.01 10.92 -1.50
C VAL A 165 5.86 9.51 -2.03
N GLY A 166 4.76 8.83 -1.68
CA GLY A 166 4.46 7.48 -2.12
C GLY A 166 3.14 7.40 -2.89
N ASN A 167 2.94 6.28 -3.59
CA ASN A 167 1.68 6.00 -4.26
C ASN A 167 0.61 5.58 -3.22
N PRO A 168 -0.49 6.32 -3.06
CA PRO A 168 -1.54 5.98 -2.11
C PRO A 168 -2.57 4.98 -2.64
N TYR A 169 -2.49 4.55 -3.89
CA TYR A 169 -3.54 3.76 -4.53
C TYR A 169 -3.12 2.32 -4.82
N PRO A 170 -4.06 1.36 -4.84
CA PRO A 170 -3.80 -0.01 -5.26
C PRO A 170 -3.68 -0.15 -6.80
N SER A 171 -3.22 0.90 -7.46
CA SER A 171 -2.99 1.03 -8.91
C SER A 171 -1.77 1.90 -9.18
N PRO A 172 -1.16 1.87 -10.40
CA PRO A 172 -0.14 2.83 -10.79
C PRO A 172 -0.70 4.26 -10.81
N ILE A 173 0.18 5.23 -10.60
CA ILE A 173 -0.09 6.65 -10.85
C ILE A 173 0.80 7.14 -12.00
N ASN A 174 0.30 8.10 -12.77
CA ASN A 174 1.12 8.83 -13.72
C ASN A 174 1.78 10.01 -12.97
N ALA A 175 3.10 10.07 -13.00
CA ALA A 175 3.89 11.15 -12.41
C ALA A 175 4.34 12.15 -13.48
#